data_e541d7ae1e47200dd1168b0bd2740223
#
_entry.id   e541d7ae1e47200dd1168b0bd2740223
#
_cell.length_a   1.000
_cell.length_b   1.000
_cell.length_c   1.000
_cell.angle_alpha   90.00
_cell.angle_beta   90.00
_cell.angle_gamma   90.00
#
_symmetry.space_group_name_H-M   'P 1'
#
loop_
_entity.id
_entity.type
_entity.pdbx_description
1 polymer ?
#
loop_
_entity_poly.entity_id
_entity_poly.type
_entity_poly.pdbx_seq_one_letter_code
_entity_poly.pdbx_strand_id
1 'polypeptide(L)'
;METATNQCVTEEPDIGTRAAALVEEYLRILMIPDPVGAMAYVAPDLRIRFTGGREMRAPAACAEFNATRYAWVKKKFDRTEVVSGATKQEAVVYMIGTLYGEWPDGTPFSGNRYVDRYVVRGGRIVQMDVWNDSAEWLLVRAGLAEPWPSPMGVTT
;
A
#
# COMPACT_ATOMS: atom_id res chain seq x y z
N MET A 1 6.35 -22.64 -51.44
CA MET A 1 6.30 -21.30 -50.85
C MET A 1 5.56 -21.40 -49.54
N GLU A 2 6.28 -21.68 -48.45
CA GLU A 2 5.68 -21.89 -47.12
C GLU A 2 5.64 -20.56 -46.42
N THR A 3 4.43 -20.09 -46.13
CA THR A 3 4.19 -18.88 -45.32
C THR A 3 4.35 -19.25 -43.86
N ALA A 4 5.47 -18.83 -43.26
CA ALA A 4 5.71 -18.93 -41.85
C ALA A 4 4.73 -17.97 -41.13
N THR A 5 3.73 -18.53 -40.45
CA THR A 5 2.84 -17.80 -39.55
C THR A 5 3.63 -17.50 -38.28
N ASN A 6 4.04 -16.26 -38.12
CA ASN A 6 4.69 -15.76 -36.93
C ASN A 6 3.62 -15.66 -35.81
N GLN A 7 3.47 -16.71 -35.00
CA GLN A 7 2.64 -16.66 -33.80
C GLN A 7 3.38 -15.80 -32.77
N CYS A 8 2.87 -14.60 -32.55
CA CYS A 8 3.25 -13.76 -31.42
C CYS A 8 2.82 -14.48 -30.14
N VAL A 9 3.73 -15.21 -29.53
CA VAL A 9 3.53 -15.79 -28.21
C VAL A 9 3.65 -14.64 -27.23
N THR A 10 2.52 -14.12 -26.77
CA THR A 10 2.49 -13.22 -25.62
C THR A 10 2.80 -14.06 -24.39
N GLU A 11 4.04 -13.99 -23.89
CA GLU A 11 4.42 -14.62 -22.63
C GLU A 11 3.52 -14.05 -21.53
N GLU A 12 2.88 -14.93 -20.77
CA GLU A 12 2.13 -14.51 -19.59
C GLU A 12 3.07 -13.82 -18.60
N PRO A 13 2.64 -12.69 -17.99
CA PRO A 13 3.46 -11.99 -17.00
C PRO A 13 3.87 -12.96 -15.88
N ASP A 14 5.11 -12.85 -15.42
CA ASP A 14 5.61 -13.63 -14.29
C ASP A 14 4.80 -13.35 -13.00
N ILE A 15 4.92 -14.23 -12.01
CA ILE A 15 4.15 -14.15 -10.77
C ILE A 15 4.37 -12.83 -10.02
N GLY A 16 5.59 -12.29 -10.06
CA GLY A 16 5.92 -11.02 -9.40
C GLY A 16 5.19 -9.85 -10.04
N THR A 17 5.20 -9.78 -11.37
CA THR A 17 4.50 -8.75 -12.14
C THR A 17 2.99 -8.80 -11.89
N ARG A 18 2.39 -10.00 -11.88
CA ARG A 18 0.97 -10.16 -11.55
C ARG A 18 0.64 -9.77 -10.12
N ALA A 19 1.51 -10.13 -9.17
CA ALA A 19 1.34 -9.77 -7.76
C ALA A 19 1.42 -8.25 -7.54
N ALA A 20 2.36 -7.57 -8.19
CA ALA A 20 2.49 -6.12 -8.12
C ALA A 20 1.24 -5.41 -8.66
N ALA A 21 0.75 -5.82 -9.83
CA ALA A 21 -0.47 -5.28 -10.43
C ALA A 21 -1.70 -5.49 -9.54
N LEU A 22 -1.83 -6.68 -8.93
CA LEU A 22 -2.92 -7.00 -8.01
C LEU A 22 -2.90 -6.11 -6.77
N VAL A 23 -1.74 -5.90 -6.17
CA VAL A 23 -1.58 -5.04 -4.98
C VAL A 23 -1.86 -3.58 -5.32
N GLU A 24 -1.40 -3.11 -6.47
CA GLU A 24 -1.66 -1.73 -6.91
C GLU A 24 -3.16 -1.49 -7.12
N GLU A 25 -3.85 -2.43 -7.76
CA GLU A 25 -5.31 -2.33 -7.97
C GLU A 25 -6.08 -2.39 -6.64
N TYR A 26 -5.71 -3.29 -5.75
CA TYR A 26 -6.25 -3.34 -4.39
C TYR A 26 -6.15 -1.99 -3.67
N LEU A 27 -4.99 -1.35 -3.74
CA LEU A 27 -4.80 -0.04 -3.11
C LEU A 27 -5.60 1.07 -3.80
N ARG A 28 -5.75 1.04 -5.13
CA ARG A 28 -6.58 2.00 -5.86
C ARG A 28 -8.04 1.91 -5.45
N ILE A 29 -8.56 0.70 -5.27
CA ILE A 29 -9.94 0.45 -4.81
C ILE A 29 -10.14 0.99 -3.39
N LEU A 30 -9.19 0.78 -2.48
CA LEU A 30 -9.25 1.32 -1.12
C LEU A 30 -9.20 2.86 -1.09
N MET A 31 -8.58 3.50 -2.08
CA MET A 31 -8.54 4.96 -2.18
C MET A 31 -9.83 5.59 -2.72
N ILE A 32 -10.77 4.79 -3.26
CA ILE A 32 -12.08 5.30 -3.76
C ILE A 32 -12.95 5.88 -2.64
N PRO A 33 -13.18 5.36 -1.40
CA PRO A 33 -12.85 4.11 -0.73
C PRO A 33 -13.93 3.02 -0.94
N ASP A 34 -13.53 1.85 -1.36
CA ASP A 34 -14.41 0.68 -1.50
C ASP A 34 -13.82 -0.55 -0.79
N PRO A 35 -13.95 -0.66 0.52
CA PRO A 35 -13.44 -1.81 1.27
C PRO A 35 -14.17 -3.12 0.94
N VAL A 36 -15.39 -3.06 0.44
CA VAL A 36 -16.16 -4.24 0.01
C VAL A 36 -15.58 -4.79 -1.30
N GLY A 37 -15.36 -3.93 -2.29
CA GLY A 37 -14.71 -4.32 -3.55
C GLY A 37 -13.30 -4.85 -3.34
N ALA A 38 -12.57 -4.32 -2.35
CA ALA A 38 -11.24 -4.78 -1.99
C ALA A 38 -11.20 -6.25 -1.50
N MET A 39 -12.31 -6.80 -1.01
CA MET A 39 -12.41 -8.21 -0.58
C MET A 39 -12.13 -9.20 -1.71
N ALA A 40 -12.32 -8.82 -2.97
CA ALA A 40 -12.04 -9.67 -4.12
C ALA A 40 -10.53 -9.99 -4.28
N TYR A 41 -9.66 -9.18 -3.70
CA TYR A 41 -8.20 -9.26 -3.83
C TYR A 41 -7.53 -9.99 -2.67
N VAL A 42 -8.25 -10.28 -1.60
CA VAL A 42 -7.69 -10.85 -0.38
C VAL A 42 -8.15 -12.28 -0.15
N ALA A 43 -7.33 -13.06 0.54
CA ALA A 43 -7.69 -14.41 0.95
C ALA A 43 -8.64 -14.38 2.17
N PRO A 44 -9.48 -15.42 2.35
CA PRO A 44 -10.39 -15.50 3.52
C PRO A 44 -9.67 -15.48 4.87
N ASP A 45 -8.44 -15.96 4.92
CA ASP A 45 -7.58 -16.02 6.11
C ASP A 45 -6.56 -14.87 6.18
N LEU A 46 -6.83 -13.76 5.49
CA LEU A 46 -6.00 -12.55 5.48
C LEU A 46 -5.54 -12.17 6.89
N ARG A 47 -4.26 -11.87 7.01
CA ARG A 47 -3.66 -11.30 8.21
C ARG A 47 -3.12 -9.91 7.90
N ILE A 48 -3.56 -8.93 8.66
CA ILE A 48 -3.09 -7.56 8.56
C ILE A 48 -2.42 -7.18 9.87
N ARG A 49 -1.16 -6.74 9.79
CA ARG A 49 -0.50 -6.03 10.88
C ARG A 49 -0.42 -4.56 10.51
N PHE A 50 -1.24 -3.78 11.17
CA PHE A 50 -1.38 -2.35 10.90
C PHE A 50 -0.48 -1.52 11.82
N THR A 51 -0.45 -0.20 11.59
CA THR A 51 0.41 0.71 12.35
C THR A 51 0.24 0.54 13.85
N GLY A 52 1.35 0.56 14.59
CA GLY A 52 1.38 0.30 16.02
C GLY A 52 1.18 -1.17 16.40
N GLY A 53 1.35 -2.10 15.43
CA GLY A 53 1.26 -3.55 15.67
C GLY A 53 -0.19 -4.07 15.81
N ARG A 54 -1.20 -3.31 15.39
CA ARG A 54 -2.61 -3.72 15.44
C ARG A 54 -2.86 -4.85 14.47
N GLU A 55 -3.49 -5.91 14.95
CA GLU A 55 -3.91 -7.04 14.11
C GLU A 55 -5.35 -6.85 13.64
N MET A 56 -5.54 -7.03 12.33
CA MET A 56 -6.84 -6.92 11.66
C MET A 56 -7.00 -8.08 10.67
N ARG A 57 -8.24 -8.32 10.23
CA ARG A 57 -8.57 -9.46 9.36
C ARG A 57 -9.31 -9.08 8.08
N ALA A 58 -9.65 -7.80 7.94
CA ALA A 58 -10.40 -7.31 6.79
C ALA A 58 -9.99 -5.89 6.41
N PRO A 59 -10.06 -5.52 5.12
CA PRO A 59 -9.80 -4.15 4.65
C PRO A 59 -10.69 -3.10 5.33
N ALA A 60 -11.94 -3.44 5.64
CA ALA A 60 -12.87 -2.55 6.33
C ALA A 60 -12.34 -2.09 7.69
N ALA A 61 -11.70 -2.97 8.47
CA ALA A 61 -11.10 -2.60 9.75
C ALA A 61 -9.98 -1.55 9.61
N CYS A 62 -9.21 -1.62 8.51
CA CYS A 62 -8.21 -0.59 8.20
C CYS A 62 -8.86 0.76 7.85
N ALA A 63 -9.96 0.73 7.08
CA ALA A 63 -10.71 1.93 6.73
C ALA A 63 -11.33 2.60 7.97
N GLU A 64 -11.94 1.82 8.86
CA GLU A 64 -12.48 2.29 10.14
C GLU A 64 -11.40 2.93 11.02
N PHE A 65 -10.23 2.29 11.12
CA PHE A 65 -9.11 2.85 11.86
C PHE A 65 -8.62 4.16 11.23
N ASN A 66 -8.48 4.22 9.92
CA ASN A 66 -8.06 5.44 9.24
C ASN A 66 -9.05 6.58 9.45
N ALA A 67 -10.35 6.31 9.50
CA ALA A 67 -11.39 7.31 9.78
C ALA A 67 -11.26 7.95 11.18
N THR A 68 -10.56 7.32 12.12
CA THR A 68 -10.26 7.93 13.43
C THR A 68 -9.07 8.89 13.38
N ARG A 69 -8.25 8.85 12.34
CA ARG A 69 -7.01 9.64 12.21
C ARG A 69 -7.07 10.73 11.18
N TYR A 70 -7.82 10.52 10.11
CA TYR A 70 -7.88 11.39 8.94
C TYR A 70 -9.32 11.72 8.61
N ALA A 71 -9.58 12.92 8.09
CA ALA A 71 -10.81 13.19 7.37
C ALA A 71 -10.84 12.35 6.09
N TRP A 72 -9.72 12.29 5.40
CA TRP A 72 -9.45 11.35 4.31
C TRP A 72 -7.95 11.19 4.11
N VAL A 73 -7.52 10.06 3.55
CA VAL A 73 -6.12 9.76 3.25
C VAL A 73 -6.01 8.95 1.97
N LYS A 74 -5.02 9.28 1.14
CA LYS A 74 -4.66 8.55 -0.08
C LYS A 74 -3.15 8.34 -0.15
N LYS A 75 -2.74 7.44 -1.04
CA LYS A 75 -1.35 7.07 -1.29
C LYS A 75 -0.89 7.63 -2.62
N LYS A 76 0.29 8.18 -2.63
CA LYS A 76 1.08 8.41 -3.84
C LYS A 76 2.10 7.26 -3.91
N PHE A 77 2.08 6.50 -5.00
CA PHE A 77 3.01 5.41 -5.24
C PHE A 77 4.29 5.98 -5.84
N ASP A 78 5.41 5.78 -5.17
CA ASP A 78 6.71 6.21 -5.66
C ASP A 78 7.50 5.04 -6.22
N ARG A 79 7.44 3.87 -5.56
CA ARG A 79 8.21 2.69 -5.95
C ARG A 79 7.49 1.40 -5.54
N THR A 80 7.52 0.41 -6.43
CA THR A 80 7.09 -0.96 -6.17
C THR A 80 8.30 -1.88 -6.29
N GLU A 81 8.54 -2.69 -5.28
CA GLU A 81 9.59 -3.71 -5.28
C GLU A 81 8.97 -5.09 -5.07
N VAL A 82 9.45 -6.06 -5.83
CA VAL A 82 8.96 -7.44 -5.75
C VAL A 82 10.12 -8.36 -5.45
N VAL A 83 9.91 -9.25 -4.49
CA VAL A 83 10.83 -10.33 -4.18
C VAL A 83 10.13 -11.68 -4.22
N SER A 84 10.87 -12.74 -4.47
CA SER A 84 10.34 -14.09 -4.45
C SER A 84 9.80 -14.42 -3.06
N GLY A 85 8.64 -15.08 -3.00
CA GLY A 85 8.07 -15.58 -1.77
C GLY A 85 8.71 -16.90 -1.30
N ALA A 86 8.12 -17.48 -0.25
CA ALA A 86 8.58 -18.75 0.31
C ALA A 86 8.35 -19.94 -0.63
N THR A 87 7.44 -19.82 -1.58
CA THR A 87 7.14 -20.86 -2.59
C THR A 87 7.10 -20.26 -4.00
N LYS A 88 7.13 -21.12 -5.02
CA LYS A 88 6.99 -20.70 -6.43
C LYS A 88 5.64 -20.06 -6.77
N GLN A 89 4.64 -20.18 -5.89
CA GLN A 89 3.31 -19.60 -6.07
C GLN A 89 3.11 -18.32 -5.23
N GLU A 90 4.18 -17.85 -4.61
CA GLU A 90 4.15 -16.72 -3.70
C GLU A 90 5.12 -15.62 -4.15
N ALA A 91 4.67 -14.39 -4.07
CA ALA A 91 5.49 -13.20 -4.24
C ALA A 91 5.28 -12.23 -3.07
N VAL A 92 6.32 -11.51 -2.71
CA VAL A 92 6.24 -10.43 -1.73
C VAL A 92 6.40 -9.11 -2.46
N VAL A 93 5.44 -8.22 -2.27
CA VAL A 93 5.39 -6.90 -2.91
C VAL A 93 5.54 -5.84 -1.84
N TYR A 94 6.48 -4.93 -2.04
CA TYR A 94 6.63 -3.72 -1.25
C TYR A 94 6.11 -2.52 -2.04
N MET A 95 5.16 -1.80 -1.46
CA MET A 95 4.67 -0.53 -1.98
C MET A 95 5.23 0.59 -1.13
N ILE A 96 6.00 1.47 -1.74
CA ILE A 96 6.72 2.55 -1.08
C ILE A 96 6.26 3.87 -1.66
N GLY A 97 6.02 4.85 -0.78
CA GLY A 97 5.59 6.16 -1.23
C GLY A 97 5.23 7.09 -0.09
N THR A 98 4.32 8.00 -0.37
CA THR A 98 3.87 9.00 0.59
C THR A 98 2.36 9.02 0.71
N LEU A 99 1.87 9.38 1.90
CA LEU A 99 0.48 9.67 2.16
C LEU A 99 0.20 11.16 1.97
N TYR A 100 -0.99 11.46 1.52
CA TYR A 100 -1.55 12.80 1.47
C TYR A 100 -3.04 12.78 1.80
N GLY A 101 -3.54 13.88 2.30
CA GLY A 101 -4.94 13.95 2.72
C GLY A 101 -5.22 15.16 3.61
N GLU A 102 -6.20 14.98 4.47
CA GLU A 102 -6.61 15.98 5.46
C GLU A 102 -6.73 15.34 6.83
N TRP A 103 -6.26 16.06 7.84
CA TRP A 103 -6.51 15.73 9.25
C TRP A 103 -7.97 16.00 9.59
N PRO A 104 -8.49 15.47 10.72
CA PRO A 104 -9.91 15.68 11.11
C PRO A 104 -10.34 17.13 11.24
N ASP A 105 -9.42 18.07 11.47
CA ASP A 105 -9.67 19.51 11.54
C ASP A 105 -9.66 20.21 10.15
N GLY A 106 -9.53 19.44 9.05
CA GLY A 106 -9.46 19.95 7.68
C GLY A 106 -8.09 20.46 7.25
N THR A 107 -7.06 20.38 8.12
CA THR A 107 -5.70 20.78 7.75
C THR A 107 -5.11 19.78 6.74
N PRO A 108 -4.67 20.21 5.55
CA PRO A 108 -4.07 19.32 4.57
C PRO A 108 -2.68 18.83 5.02
N PHE A 109 -2.30 17.64 4.59
CA PHE A 109 -0.94 17.11 4.75
C PHE A 109 -0.49 16.38 3.49
N SER A 110 0.82 16.31 3.29
CA SER A 110 1.45 15.61 2.17
C SER A 110 2.90 15.27 2.53
N GLY A 111 3.39 14.13 2.03
CA GLY A 111 4.78 13.74 2.23
C GLY A 111 5.03 12.79 3.41
N ASN A 112 4.01 12.38 4.13
CA ASN A 112 4.08 11.36 5.16
C ASN A 112 4.46 10.01 4.54
N ARG A 113 5.66 9.49 4.84
CA ARG A 113 6.18 8.27 4.20
C ARG A 113 5.44 7.02 4.64
N TYR A 114 5.34 6.05 3.75
CA TYR A 114 4.87 4.72 4.09
C TYR A 114 5.68 3.62 3.38
N VAL A 115 5.68 2.45 3.98
CA VAL A 115 6.07 1.18 3.38
C VAL A 115 4.99 0.16 3.74
N ASP A 116 4.39 -0.44 2.74
CA ASP A 116 3.49 -1.57 2.92
C ASP A 116 4.12 -2.81 2.31
N ARG A 117 4.05 -3.92 3.02
CA ARG A 117 4.49 -5.23 2.57
C ARG A 117 3.29 -6.13 2.38
N TYR A 118 3.18 -6.75 1.22
CA TYR A 118 2.12 -7.69 0.88
C TYR A 118 2.70 -9.05 0.54
N VAL A 119 2.13 -10.12 1.08
CA VAL A 119 2.37 -11.47 0.61
C VAL A 119 1.20 -11.87 -0.27
N VAL A 120 1.47 -12.16 -1.54
CA VAL A 120 0.48 -12.62 -2.52
C VAL A 120 0.73 -14.09 -2.80
N ARG A 121 -0.28 -14.93 -2.61
CA ARG A 121 -0.24 -16.37 -2.85
C ARG A 121 -1.49 -16.78 -3.62
N GLY A 122 -1.30 -17.56 -4.71
CA GLY A 122 -2.42 -18.03 -5.52
C GLY A 122 -3.34 -16.90 -6.04
N GLY A 123 -2.77 -15.74 -6.38
CA GLY A 123 -3.51 -14.59 -6.88
C GLY A 123 -4.35 -13.85 -5.82
N ARG A 124 -4.03 -13.98 -4.53
CA ARG A 124 -4.70 -13.26 -3.44
C ARG A 124 -3.71 -12.78 -2.39
N ILE A 125 -3.99 -11.64 -1.79
CA ILE A 125 -3.22 -11.12 -0.65
C ILE A 125 -3.55 -11.95 0.58
N VAL A 126 -2.54 -12.61 1.16
CA VAL A 126 -2.67 -13.45 2.37
C VAL A 126 -2.13 -12.75 3.62
N GLN A 127 -1.22 -11.80 3.44
CA GLN A 127 -0.65 -11.01 4.53
C GLN A 127 -0.38 -9.59 4.08
N MET A 128 -0.59 -8.66 4.98
CA MET A 128 -0.31 -7.24 4.80
C MET A 128 0.33 -6.69 6.08
N ASP A 129 1.48 -6.05 5.93
CA ASP A 129 2.15 -5.33 7.02
C ASP A 129 2.29 -3.86 6.61
N VAL A 130 1.89 -2.94 7.49
CA VAL A 130 1.79 -1.49 7.19
C VAL A 130 2.61 -0.68 8.16
N TRP A 131 3.49 0.16 7.61
CA TRP A 131 4.25 1.16 8.35
C TRP A 131 4.11 2.53 7.72
N ASN A 132 3.97 3.55 8.53
CA ASN A 132 4.01 4.94 8.08
C ASN A 132 4.41 5.88 9.21
N ASP A 133 4.77 7.11 8.83
CA ASP A 133 5.22 8.14 9.75
C ASP A 133 4.07 8.93 10.43
N SER A 134 2.81 8.51 10.30
CA SER A 134 1.67 9.30 10.79
C SER A 134 1.73 9.58 12.29
N ALA A 135 2.24 8.63 13.08
CA ALA A 135 2.39 8.85 14.52
C ALA A 135 3.37 9.98 14.82
N GLU A 136 4.51 10.03 14.09
CA GLU A 136 5.51 11.11 14.22
C GLU A 136 4.90 12.47 13.84
N TRP A 137 4.18 12.53 12.73
CA TRP A 137 3.48 13.75 12.31
C TRP A 137 2.48 14.24 13.35
N LEU A 138 1.72 13.34 13.96
CA LEU A 138 0.75 13.67 15.01
C LEU A 138 1.44 14.12 16.30
N LEU A 139 2.57 13.51 16.67
CA LEU A 139 3.37 13.92 17.83
C LEU A 139 3.91 15.35 17.66
N VAL A 140 4.45 15.68 16.48
CA VAL A 140 4.91 17.03 16.15
C VAL A 140 3.74 18.04 16.24
N ARG A 141 2.59 17.72 15.67
CA ARG A 141 1.40 18.59 15.75
C ARG A 141 0.90 18.80 17.19
N ALA A 142 1.05 17.78 18.03
CA ALA A 142 0.67 17.86 19.47
C ALA A 142 1.73 18.57 20.34
N GLY A 143 2.86 18.98 19.76
CA GLY A 143 3.99 19.57 20.51
C GLY A 143 4.72 18.57 21.40
N LEU A 144 4.62 17.27 21.11
CA LEU A 144 5.24 16.18 21.86
C LEU A 144 6.55 15.68 21.22
N ALA A 145 6.83 16.11 20.00
CA ALA A 145 8.09 15.87 19.29
C ALA A 145 8.54 17.13 18.57
N GLU A 146 9.86 17.27 18.41
CA GLU A 146 10.42 18.36 17.63
C GLU A 146 10.14 18.17 16.14
N PRO A 147 9.80 19.23 15.39
CA PRO A 147 9.70 19.16 13.93
C PRO A 147 11.07 18.83 13.35
N TRP A 148 11.10 17.93 12.35
CA TRP A 148 12.33 17.65 11.62
C TRP A 148 12.83 18.96 10.95
N PRO A 149 14.15 19.19 10.90
CA PRO A 149 14.68 20.35 10.22
C PRO A 149 14.27 20.32 8.75
N SER A 150 13.86 21.47 8.22
CA SER A 150 13.68 21.63 6.78
C SER A 150 14.90 21.08 6.04
N PRO A 151 14.74 20.41 4.88
CA PRO A 151 15.89 19.94 4.12
C PRO A 151 16.89 21.07 3.96
N MET A 152 18.11 20.87 4.43
CA MET A 152 19.16 21.87 4.33
C MET A 152 19.37 22.20 2.85
N GLY A 153 19.10 23.44 2.45
CA GLY A 153 19.51 23.97 1.16
C GLY A 153 18.42 24.34 0.18
N VAL A 154 17.37 25.07 0.60
CA VAL A 154 16.70 26.01 -0.30
C VAL A 154 16.82 27.39 0.32
N THR A 155 17.97 28.01 0.11
CA THR A 155 18.09 29.46 0.20
C THR A 155 17.35 30.05 -0.99
N THR A 156 16.25 30.75 -0.72
CA THR A 156 15.54 31.61 -1.67
C THR A 156 16.44 32.70 -2.21
#